data_84065a2b8d82998bacc2d2a8a0579edd
#
_entry.id   84065a2b8d82998bacc2d2a8a0579edd
#
_cell.length_a   1.000
_cell.length_b   1.000
_cell.length_c   1.000
_cell.angle_alpha   90.00
_cell.angle_beta   90.00
_cell.angle_gamma   90.00
#
_symmetry.space_group_name_H-M   'P 1'
#
loop_
_entity.id
_entity.type
_entity.pdbx_description
1 polymer ?
#
loop_
_entity_poly.entity_id
_entity_poly.type
_entity_poly.pdbx_seq_one_letter_code
_entity_poly.pdbx_strand_id
1 'polypeptide(L)'
;FTVIGAATDDRAGFSVGGADLNADGRSDIVLGAPFADPSGRVDAGRVYTYYGTASFSSVINLSSINGTNGEVHNGAVAGDRAGTSVGTTDFNGDGLNDILVGAP
;
A
#
# COMPACT_ATOMS: atom_id res chain seq x y z
N PHE A 1 6.14 -2.78 -15.62
CA PHE A 1 6.68 -3.63 -14.56
C PHE A 1 5.58 -4.44 -13.89
N THR A 2 5.95 -5.43 -13.11
CA THR A 2 5.02 -6.34 -12.44
C THR A 2 5.18 -6.22 -10.92
N VAL A 3 4.06 -6.19 -10.20
CA VAL A 3 4.04 -6.24 -8.73
C VAL A 3 3.52 -7.61 -8.30
N ILE A 4 4.28 -8.28 -7.42
CA ILE A 4 3.93 -9.60 -6.90
C ILE A 4 3.43 -9.44 -5.46
N GLY A 5 2.25 -10.00 -5.17
CA GLY A 5 1.68 -10.02 -3.84
C GLY A 5 2.53 -10.81 -2.85
N ALA A 6 2.43 -10.45 -1.57
CA ALA A 6 3.25 -11.05 -0.51
C ALA A 6 2.79 -12.45 -0.12
N ALA A 7 1.49 -12.74 -0.21
CA ALA A 7 0.93 -14.03 0.17
C ALA A 7 -0.25 -14.41 -0.71
N THR A 8 -0.56 -15.69 -0.74
CA THR A 8 -1.68 -16.25 -1.50
C THR A 8 -3.01 -15.69 -0.97
N ASP A 9 -3.91 -15.36 -1.89
CA ASP A 9 -5.28 -14.89 -1.61
C ASP A 9 -5.39 -13.55 -0.89
N ASP A 10 -4.30 -12.81 -0.70
CA ASP A 10 -4.34 -11.45 -0.13
C ASP A 10 -5.03 -10.46 -1.07
N ARG A 11 -5.03 -10.76 -2.35
CA ARG A 11 -5.58 -9.91 -3.41
C ARG A 11 -4.93 -8.53 -3.48
N ALA A 12 -3.60 -8.51 -3.40
CA ALA A 12 -2.84 -7.28 -3.61
C ALA A 12 -3.18 -6.68 -4.98
N GLY A 13 -3.39 -5.37 -5.01
CA GLY A 13 -3.83 -4.67 -6.22
C GLY A 13 -5.34 -4.60 -6.36
N PHE A 14 -6.10 -5.04 -5.37
CA PHE A 14 -7.56 -4.87 -5.34
C PHE A 14 -7.94 -3.39 -5.50
N SER A 15 -7.15 -2.51 -4.90
CA SER A 15 -7.19 -1.08 -5.16
C SER A 15 -5.76 -0.56 -5.33
N VAL A 16 -5.59 0.46 -6.17
CA VAL A 16 -4.29 1.05 -6.45
C VAL A 16 -4.41 2.57 -6.54
N GLY A 17 -3.34 3.24 -6.18
CA GLY A 17 -3.23 4.68 -6.32
C GLY A 17 -1.76 5.08 -6.49
N GLY A 18 -1.52 6.34 -6.84
CA GLY A 18 -0.18 6.85 -6.99
C GLY A 18 -0.12 8.33 -6.70
N ALA A 19 0.91 8.75 -5.99
CA ALA A 19 1.20 10.13 -5.69
C ALA A 19 2.59 10.24 -5.08
N ASP A 20 3.15 11.44 -5.07
CA ASP A 20 4.41 11.69 -4.37
C ASP A 20 4.14 11.82 -2.87
N LEU A 21 4.37 10.74 -2.13
CA LEU A 21 4.08 10.67 -0.70
C LEU A 21 5.22 11.16 0.19
N ASN A 22 6.44 11.17 -0.32
CA ASN A 22 7.63 11.55 0.45
C ASN A 22 8.31 12.83 -0.06
N ALA A 23 7.69 13.55 -0.98
CA ALA A 23 8.14 14.83 -1.51
C ALA A 23 9.51 14.77 -2.23
N ASP A 24 9.84 13.64 -2.85
CA ASP A 24 11.08 13.50 -3.63
C ASP A 24 10.92 13.84 -5.11
N GLY A 25 9.73 14.28 -5.53
CA GLY A 25 9.42 14.61 -6.91
C GLY A 25 9.07 13.41 -7.79
N ARG A 26 9.00 12.19 -7.22
CA ARG A 26 8.64 10.97 -7.94
C ARG A 26 7.33 10.40 -7.42
N SER A 27 6.52 9.86 -8.32
CA SER A 27 5.28 9.19 -7.92
C SER A 27 5.57 7.86 -7.23
N ASP A 28 4.89 7.63 -6.13
CA ASP A 28 4.95 6.40 -5.35
C ASP A 28 3.69 5.57 -5.64
N ILE A 29 3.77 4.26 -5.37
CA ILE A 29 2.66 3.34 -5.62
C ILE A 29 2.00 2.97 -4.30
N VAL A 30 0.68 3.01 -4.27
CA VAL A 30 -0.12 2.55 -3.13
C VAL A 30 -1.00 1.40 -3.59
N LEU A 31 -0.97 0.29 -2.86
CA LEU A 31 -1.70 -0.93 -3.21
C LEU A 31 -2.46 -1.44 -2.01
N GLY A 32 -3.74 -1.75 -2.20
CA GLY A 32 -4.57 -2.40 -1.20
C GLY A 32 -4.59 -3.91 -1.37
N ALA A 33 -4.52 -4.63 -0.25
CA ALA A 33 -4.66 -6.08 -0.17
C ALA A 33 -5.67 -6.41 0.93
N PRO A 34 -6.98 -6.28 0.67
CA PRO A 34 -8.00 -6.33 1.72
C PRO A 34 -8.17 -7.68 2.38
N PHE A 35 -7.69 -8.77 1.78
CA PHE A 35 -7.79 -10.10 2.34
C PHE A 35 -6.49 -10.58 3.00
N ALA A 36 -5.52 -9.69 3.21
CA ALA A 36 -4.31 -10.03 3.96
C ALA A 36 -4.64 -10.31 5.44
N ASP A 37 -3.86 -11.20 6.05
CA ASP A 37 -4.05 -11.67 7.42
C ASP A 37 -2.89 -11.22 8.32
N PRO A 38 -2.70 -9.90 8.57
CA PRO A 38 -1.57 -9.44 9.34
C PRO A 38 -1.61 -9.99 10.77
N SER A 39 -0.51 -10.62 11.20
CA SER A 39 -0.37 -11.20 12.54
C SER A 39 -1.51 -12.16 12.90
N GLY A 40 -2.04 -12.89 11.91
CA GLY A 40 -3.14 -13.84 12.13
C GLY A 40 -4.52 -13.22 12.26
N ARG A 41 -4.67 -11.92 12.06
CA ARG A 41 -5.98 -11.27 12.01
C ARG A 41 -6.60 -11.47 10.63
N VAL A 42 -7.50 -12.46 10.53
CA VAL A 42 -8.08 -12.90 9.25
C VAL A 42 -8.82 -11.75 8.57
N ASP A 43 -8.46 -11.48 7.32
CA ASP A 43 -9.07 -10.44 6.48
C ASP A 43 -9.08 -9.04 7.13
N ALA A 44 -8.12 -8.76 8.00
CA ALA A 44 -7.96 -7.40 8.52
C ALA A 44 -7.49 -6.44 7.42
N GLY A 45 -6.81 -6.97 6.41
CA GLY A 45 -6.33 -6.22 5.27
C GLY A 45 -4.97 -5.58 5.50
N ARG A 46 -4.38 -5.12 4.40
CA ARG A 46 -3.07 -4.50 4.41
C ARG A 46 -2.98 -3.51 3.27
N VAL A 47 -2.25 -2.43 3.48
CA VAL A 47 -1.91 -1.47 2.44
C VAL A 47 -0.41 -1.39 2.30
N TYR A 48 0.07 -1.45 1.08
CA TYR A 48 1.49 -1.32 0.77
C TYR A 48 1.75 0.00 0.08
N THR A 49 2.81 0.68 0.48
CA THR A 49 3.37 1.83 -0.21
C THR A 49 4.74 1.47 -0.72
N TYR A 50 5.01 1.74 -1.99
CA TYR A 50 6.34 1.53 -2.59
C TYR A 50 6.82 2.84 -3.16
N TYR A 51 7.94 3.35 -2.65
CA TYR A 51 8.45 4.66 -3.06
C TYR A 51 9.05 4.63 -4.46
N GLY A 52 8.72 5.65 -5.24
CA GLY A 52 9.26 5.83 -6.57
C GLY A 52 10.77 6.06 -6.56
N THR A 53 11.44 5.51 -7.57
CA THR A 53 12.86 5.69 -7.79
C THR A 53 13.11 6.17 -9.21
N ALA A 54 14.33 6.62 -9.49
CA ALA A 54 14.71 7.01 -10.86
C ALA A 54 14.61 5.83 -11.83
N SER A 55 14.71 4.60 -11.34
CA SER A 55 14.66 3.40 -12.15
C SER A 55 13.97 2.28 -11.36
N PHE A 56 12.73 1.96 -11.73
CA PHE A 56 12.02 0.82 -11.13
C PHE A 56 12.60 -0.50 -11.65
N SER A 57 12.66 -1.50 -10.78
CA SER A 57 12.84 -2.88 -11.21
C SER A 57 11.65 -3.31 -12.08
N SER A 58 11.87 -4.25 -13.01
CA SER A 58 10.78 -4.81 -13.81
C SER A 58 9.80 -5.63 -12.96
N VAL A 59 10.22 -6.08 -11.79
CA VAL A 59 9.40 -6.84 -10.84
C VAL A 59 9.57 -6.24 -9.44
N ILE A 60 8.45 -5.92 -8.80
CA ILE A 60 8.41 -5.47 -7.41
C ILE A 60 7.71 -6.55 -6.60
N ASN A 61 8.41 -7.09 -5.60
CA ASN A 61 7.85 -8.09 -4.70
C ASN A 61 7.43 -7.41 -3.39
N LEU A 62 6.14 -7.42 -3.08
CA LEU A 62 5.63 -6.72 -1.90
C LEU A 62 6.18 -7.28 -0.59
N SER A 63 6.61 -8.55 -0.56
CA SER A 63 7.25 -9.13 0.62
C SER A 63 8.63 -8.54 0.92
N SER A 64 9.23 -7.80 -0.02
CA SER A 64 10.54 -7.19 0.16
C SER A 64 10.49 -5.73 0.65
N ILE A 65 9.32 -5.20 0.93
CA ILE A 65 9.18 -3.85 1.48
C ILE A 65 9.76 -3.84 2.91
N ASN A 66 10.66 -2.90 3.20
CA ASN A 66 11.49 -2.92 4.39
C ASN A 66 11.51 -1.61 5.19
N GLY A 67 10.61 -0.66 4.90
CA GLY A 67 10.58 0.64 5.56
C GLY A 67 11.46 1.70 4.91
N THR A 68 12.46 1.30 4.12
CA THR A 68 13.30 2.22 3.34
C THR A 68 12.75 2.40 1.92
N ASN A 69 12.38 1.30 1.27
CA ASN A 69 11.83 1.31 -0.09
C ASN A 69 10.31 1.49 -0.12
N GLY A 70 9.66 1.43 1.01
CA GLY A 70 8.23 1.57 1.15
C GLY A 70 7.78 1.25 2.57
N GLU A 71 6.47 1.21 2.77
CA GLU A 71 5.87 0.93 4.07
C GLU A 71 4.72 -0.05 3.94
N VAL A 72 4.44 -0.76 5.04
CA VAL A 72 3.32 -1.69 5.16
C VAL A 72 2.40 -1.19 6.28
N HIS A 73 1.13 -1.02 5.98
CA HIS A 73 0.11 -0.61 6.94
C HIS A 73 -0.87 -1.75 7.15
N ASN A 74 -0.94 -2.28 8.36
CA ASN A 74 -1.77 -3.43 8.68
C ASN A 74 -3.12 -3.03 9.23
N GLY A 75 -4.16 -3.76 8.83
CA GLY A 75 -5.48 -3.61 9.42
C GLY A 75 -5.47 -3.99 10.90
N ALA A 76 -6.30 -3.31 11.70
CA ALA A 76 -6.28 -3.43 13.16
C ALA A 76 -7.15 -4.58 13.68
N VAL A 77 -8.23 -4.90 12.99
CA VAL A 77 -9.26 -5.84 13.46
C VAL A 77 -9.60 -6.83 12.34
N ALA A 78 -9.73 -8.11 12.70
CA ALA A 78 -10.11 -9.14 11.74
C ALA A 78 -11.45 -8.79 11.05
N GLY A 79 -11.50 -9.00 9.74
CA GLY A 79 -12.69 -8.73 8.95
C GLY A 79 -12.85 -7.29 8.47
N ASP A 80 -11.99 -6.37 8.89
CA ASP A 80 -12.12 -4.95 8.51
C ASP A 80 -11.76 -4.70 7.04
N ARG A 81 -10.92 -5.54 6.45
CA ARG A 81 -10.53 -5.45 5.04
C ARG A 81 -9.94 -4.08 4.65
N ALA A 82 -9.02 -3.58 5.48
CA ALA A 82 -8.28 -2.37 5.15
C ALA A 82 -7.62 -2.52 3.78
N GLY A 83 -7.71 -1.50 2.94
CA GLY A 83 -7.20 -1.58 1.58
C GLY A 83 -8.24 -1.99 0.53
N THR A 84 -9.51 -2.13 0.90
CA THR A 84 -10.60 -2.31 -0.08
C THR A 84 -10.63 -1.13 -1.04
N SER A 85 -10.34 0.06 -0.54
CA SER A 85 -10.08 1.24 -1.36
C SER A 85 -8.91 2.02 -0.80
N VAL A 86 -8.18 2.71 -1.66
CA VAL A 86 -7.09 3.61 -1.27
C VAL A 86 -7.24 4.91 -2.05
N GLY A 87 -6.82 6.00 -1.45
CA GLY A 87 -6.78 7.29 -2.11
C GLY A 87 -5.62 8.10 -1.59
N THR A 88 -5.19 9.08 -2.35
CA THR A 88 -4.08 9.95 -1.97
C THR A 88 -4.45 11.40 -2.25
N THR A 89 -4.28 12.25 -1.24
CA THR A 89 -4.48 13.69 -1.37
C THR A 89 -3.83 14.40 -0.19
N ASP A 90 -3.65 15.70 -0.29
CA ASP A 90 -3.12 16.51 0.81
C ASP A 90 -4.29 16.94 1.72
N PHE A 91 -4.64 16.09 2.68
CA PHE A 91 -5.77 16.34 3.58
C PHE A 91 -5.51 17.42 4.61
N ASN A 92 -4.27 17.53 5.08
CA ASN A 92 -3.94 18.47 6.16
C ASN A 92 -3.29 19.76 5.69
N GLY A 93 -3.11 19.94 4.37
CA GLY A 93 -2.56 21.17 3.81
C GLY A 93 -1.07 21.37 4.04
N ASP A 94 -0.32 20.29 4.31
CA ASP A 94 1.13 20.37 4.57
C ASP A 94 1.99 20.34 3.31
N GLY A 95 1.39 20.24 2.14
CA GLY A 95 2.09 20.15 0.86
C GLY A 95 2.51 18.74 0.48
N LEU A 96 2.26 17.74 1.33
CA LEU A 96 2.51 16.33 1.07
C LEU A 96 1.19 15.59 0.83
N ASN A 97 1.21 14.59 -0.04
CA ASN A 97 0.05 13.74 -0.22
C ASN A 97 -0.06 12.73 0.92
N ASP A 98 -1.28 12.58 1.43
CA ASP A 98 -1.60 11.64 2.49
C ASP A 98 -2.30 10.41 1.90
N ILE A 99 -2.30 9.30 2.64
CA ILE A 99 -2.97 8.06 2.24
C ILE A 99 -4.29 7.96 2.97
N LEU A 100 -5.36 7.72 2.22
CA LEU A 100 -6.67 7.40 2.77
C LEU A 100 -6.97 5.93 2.50
N VAL A 101 -7.32 5.18 3.55
CA VAL A 101 -7.58 3.74 3.46
C VAL A 101 -9.03 3.47 3.85
N GLY A 102 -9.75 2.78 2.96
CA GLY A 102 -11.10 2.31 3.25
C GLY A 102 -11.07 0.93 3.92
N ALA A 103 -11.83 0.80 5.01
CA ALA A 103 -12.02 -0.44 5.75
C ALA A 103 -13.51 -0.58 6.05
N PRO A 104 -14.31 -1.08 5.09
CA PRO A 104 -15.78 -1.11 5.20
C PRO A 104 -16.32 -2.11 6.25
#